data_18921985829493fbc865cb23100ec0d2
#
_entry.id   18921985829493fbc865cb23100ec0d2
#
_cell.length_a   1.000
_cell.length_b   1.000
_cell.length_c   1.000
_cell.angle_alpha   90.00
_cell.angle_beta   90.00
_cell.angle_gamma   90.00
#
_symmetry.space_group_name_H-M   'P 1'
#
loop_
_entity.id
_entity.type
_entity.pdbx_description
1 polymer ?
#
loop_
_entity_poly.entity_id
_entity_poly.type
_entity_poly.pdbx_seq_one_letter_code
_entity_poly.pdbx_strand_id
1 'polypeptide(L)'
;IDEAYADFASHNSISLLSKYDNLIITRTLSKSYSLAGLRVGYALASPALVSVLDQAREVYNVDRLAQAGALAALSDRSYFETTKTQIIKLREELRIEFDHMGWRTIPSGANFLFTQPSRQGDSGPDTAADLYEFLFDREILVRYFPQNQLTESYLRISIGKPAEMGILMDRIKEWQTQEKRK
;
A
#
# COMPACT_ATOMS: atom_id res chain seq x y z
N ILE A 1 0.91 11.65 13.53
CA ILE A 1 0.50 10.30 13.06
C ILE A 1 0.43 10.35 11.55
N ASP A 2 1.15 9.43 10.87
CA ASP A 2 1.04 9.26 9.41
C ASP A 2 -0.10 8.29 9.09
N GLU A 3 -1.12 8.79 8.43
CA GLU A 3 -2.29 8.05 7.97
C GLU A 3 -2.36 7.92 6.44
N ALA A 4 -1.22 7.77 5.77
CA ALA A 4 -1.18 7.65 4.31
C ALA A 4 -2.02 6.49 3.74
N TYR A 5 -2.35 5.50 4.55
CA TYR A 5 -3.14 4.32 4.16
C TYR A 5 -4.48 4.20 4.90
N ALA A 6 -4.86 5.17 5.72
CA ALA A 6 -6.05 5.09 6.57
C ALA A 6 -7.37 4.83 5.81
N ASP A 7 -7.45 5.23 4.55
CA ASP A 7 -8.63 5.00 3.71
C ASP A 7 -8.88 3.50 3.44
N PHE A 8 -7.85 2.64 3.54
CA PHE A 8 -7.95 1.19 3.37
C PHE A 8 -8.08 0.43 4.69
N ALA A 9 -7.93 1.13 5.83
CA ALA A 9 -7.99 0.57 7.16
C ALA A 9 -9.41 0.65 7.75
N SER A 10 -9.67 -0.20 8.73
CA SER A 10 -10.95 -0.19 9.48
C SER A 10 -11.04 0.93 10.52
N HIS A 11 -9.90 1.52 10.91
CA HIS A 11 -9.80 2.54 11.94
C HIS A 11 -8.90 3.68 11.50
N ASN A 12 -9.12 4.87 12.07
CA ASN A 12 -8.26 6.03 11.92
C ASN A 12 -8.21 6.82 13.23
N SER A 13 -7.33 7.80 13.30
CA SER A 13 -7.05 8.59 14.50
C SER A 13 -7.79 9.93 14.58
N ILE A 14 -8.71 10.23 13.67
CA ILE A 14 -9.39 11.56 13.62
C ILE A 14 -10.06 11.91 14.95
N SER A 15 -10.70 10.93 15.61
CA SER A 15 -11.36 11.15 16.90
C SER A 15 -10.40 11.59 18.02
N LEU A 16 -9.10 11.41 17.87
CA LEU A 16 -8.10 11.85 18.84
C LEU A 16 -7.82 13.35 18.76
N LEU A 17 -8.13 14.01 17.63
CA LEU A 17 -7.93 15.45 17.48
C LEU A 17 -8.72 16.29 18.49
N SER A 18 -9.87 15.80 18.96
CA SER A 18 -10.64 16.46 20.01
C SER A 18 -10.07 16.29 21.43
N LYS A 19 -9.08 15.41 21.61
CA LYS A 19 -8.50 15.07 22.91
C LYS A 19 -7.07 15.59 23.09
N TYR A 20 -6.36 15.84 21.96
CA TYR A 20 -4.93 16.14 21.97
C TYR A 20 -4.63 17.33 21.04
N ASP A 21 -4.40 18.50 21.65
CA ASP A 21 -4.09 19.73 20.90
C ASP A 21 -2.74 19.69 20.18
N ASN A 22 -1.83 18.82 20.60
CA ASN A 22 -0.50 18.64 20.02
C ASN A 22 -0.45 17.53 18.95
N LEU A 23 -1.61 17.03 18.49
CA LEU A 23 -1.70 15.98 17.48
C LEU A 23 -1.80 16.57 16.08
N ILE A 24 -0.97 16.04 15.17
CA ILE A 24 -1.06 16.25 13.73
C ILE A 24 -1.27 14.90 13.07
N ILE A 25 -2.30 14.77 12.24
CA ILE A 25 -2.55 13.61 11.39
C ILE A 25 -2.28 14.02 9.95
N THR A 26 -1.37 13.30 9.26
CA THR A 26 -1.07 13.55 7.85
C THR A 26 -1.74 12.52 6.97
N ARG A 27 -2.29 12.94 5.83
CA ARG A 27 -2.91 12.12 4.79
C ARG A 27 -2.42 12.50 3.40
N THR A 28 -2.61 11.63 2.44
CA THR A 28 -2.15 11.84 1.07
C THR A 28 -3.20 11.42 0.05
N LEU A 29 -3.24 12.10 -1.07
CA LEU A 29 -4.02 11.67 -2.24
C LEU A 29 -3.23 10.69 -3.14
N SER A 30 -2.00 10.36 -2.78
CA SER A 30 -1.10 9.50 -3.58
C SER A 30 -1.53 8.04 -3.64
N LYS A 31 -2.35 7.56 -2.69
CA LYS A 31 -2.70 6.13 -2.55
C LYS A 31 -4.13 5.86 -2.98
N SER A 32 -5.10 6.16 -2.14
CA SER A 32 -6.52 5.86 -2.35
C SER A 32 -7.14 6.63 -3.52
N TYR A 33 -6.63 7.82 -3.81
CA TYR A 33 -7.05 8.65 -4.94
C TYR A 33 -6.21 8.46 -6.21
N SER A 34 -5.19 7.62 -6.19
CA SER A 34 -4.29 7.35 -7.34
C SER A 34 -3.56 8.59 -7.90
N LEU A 35 -3.36 9.62 -7.09
CA LEU A 35 -2.77 10.91 -7.48
C LEU A 35 -1.31 11.07 -7.03
N ALA A 36 -0.53 9.98 -7.02
CA ALA A 36 0.87 10.01 -6.59
C ALA A 36 1.73 11.04 -7.35
N GLY A 37 1.45 11.24 -8.63
CA GLY A 37 2.16 12.20 -9.49
C GLY A 37 1.88 13.66 -9.17
N LEU A 38 0.73 14.00 -8.57
CA LEU A 38 0.36 15.38 -8.23
C LEU A 38 0.99 15.88 -6.93
N ARG A 39 1.61 15.02 -6.13
CA ARG A 39 2.32 15.39 -4.88
C ARG A 39 1.46 16.16 -3.88
N VAL A 40 0.16 15.78 -3.73
CA VAL A 40 -0.77 16.42 -2.81
C VAL A 40 -1.00 15.54 -1.57
N GLY A 41 -0.88 16.17 -0.42
CA GLY A 41 -1.27 15.65 0.88
C GLY A 41 -1.87 16.77 1.73
N TYR A 42 -2.40 16.41 2.88
CA TYR A 42 -2.97 17.38 3.82
C TYR A 42 -2.74 16.93 5.26
N ALA A 43 -2.80 17.90 6.17
CA ALA A 43 -2.72 17.66 7.59
C ALA A 43 -4.02 18.07 8.28
N LEU A 44 -4.39 17.33 9.32
CA LEU A 44 -5.48 17.63 10.23
C LEU A 44 -4.86 17.88 11.61
N ALA A 45 -5.15 19.03 12.21
CA ALA A 45 -4.60 19.42 13.51
C ALA A 45 -5.49 20.47 14.18
N SER A 46 -5.15 20.86 15.42
CA SER A 46 -5.79 22.01 16.08
C SER A 46 -5.55 23.31 15.29
N PRO A 47 -6.45 24.32 15.36
CA PRO A 47 -6.27 25.59 14.65
C PRO A 47 -4.94 26.28 14.98
N ALA A 48 -4.45 26.16 16.22
CA ALA A 48 -3.17 26.73 16.62
C ALA A 48 -1.99 26.10 15.86
N LEU A 49 -1.95 24.76 15.74
CA LEU A 49 -0.94 24.06 14.97
C LEU A 49 -1.06 24.35 13.47
N VAL A 50 -2.26 24.39 12.92
CA VAL A 50 -2.47 24.74 11.51
C VAL A 50 -1.91 26.13 11.22
N SER A 51 -2.14 27.13 12.11
CA SER A 51 -1.60 28.49 11.96
C SER A 51 -0.07 28.51 11.92
N VAL A 52 0.60 27.70 12.76
CA VAL A 52 2.07 27.59 12.75
C VAL A 52 2.57 26.96 11.45
N LEU A 53 1.92 25.87 11.01
CA LEU A 53 2.26 25.20 9.74
C LEU A 53 2.06 26.14 8.55
N ASP A 54 1.00 26.95 8.56
CA ASP A 54 0.71 27.91 7.49
C ASP A 54 1.77 29.02 7.40
N GLN A 55 2.35 29.45 8.52
CA GLN A 55 3.47 30.39 8.54
C GLN A 55 4.77 29.78 8.04
N ALA A 56 4.96 28.46 8.20
CA ALA A 56 6.20 27.77 7.84
C ALA A 56 6.20 27.26 6.39
N ARG A 57 5.05 27.08 5.77
CA ARG A 57 4.95 26.59 4.40
C ARG A 57 5.33 27.65 3.36
N GLU A 58 5.81 27.20 2.22
CA GLU A 58 6.00 28.07 1.06
C GLU A 58 4.67 28.58 0.49
N VAL A 59 4.68 29.78 -0.09
CA VAL A 59 3.47 30.44 -0.63
C VAL A 59 2.82 29.62 -1.74
N TYR A 60 3.62 28.96 -2.58
CA TYR A 60 3.17 28.14 -3.72
C TYR A 60 3.49 26.66 -3.56
N ASN A 61 3.26 26.10 -2.36
CA ASN A 61 3.59 24.72 -2.02
C ASN A 61 2.82 23.65 -2.82
N VAL A 62 1.66 23.99 -3.41
CA VAL A 62 0.88 23.13 -4.29
C VAL A 62 0.55 23.91 -5.56
N ASP A 63 0.95 23.40 -6.71
CA ASP A 63 0.69 24.04 -7.99
C ASP A 63 -0.80 24.01 -8.38
N ARG A 64 -1.20 24.88 -9.31
CA ARG A 64 -2.60 25.07 -9.71
C ARG A 64 -3.22 23.81 -10.35
N LEU A 65 -2.46 23.03 -11.11
CA LEU A 65 -2.95 21.80 -11.75
C LEU A 65 -3.18 20.72 -10.70
N ALA A 66 -2.26 20.60 -9.75
CA ALA A 66 -2.40 19.68 -8.62
C ALA A 66 -3.62 20.02 -7.75
N GLN A 67 -3.89 21.32 -7.50
CA GLN A 67 -5.09 21.76 -6.78
C GLN A 67 -6.38 21.40 -7.55
N ALA A 68 -6.43 21.66 -8.86
CA ALA A 68 -7.59 21.32 -9.68
C ALA A 68 -7.83 19.79 -9.74
N GLY A 69 -6.76 19.00 -9.92
CA GLY A 69 -6.84 17.54 -9.92
C GLY A 69 -7.28 16.97 -8.56
N ALA A 70 -6.76 17.52 -7.47
CA ALA A 70 -7.15 17.14 -6.11
C ALA A 70 -8.63 17.45 -5.84
N LEU A 71 -9.10 18.63 -6.23
CA LEU A 71 -10.51 19.03 -6.07
C LEU A 71 -11.44 18.11 -6.85
N ALA A 72 -11.10 17.82 -8.11
CA ALA A 72 -11.89 16.91 -8.95
C ALA A 72 -11.99 15.51 -8.32
N ALA A 73 -10.86 14.96 -7.86
CA ALA A 73 -10.83 13.63 -7.24
C ALA A 73 -11.61 13.57 -5.91
N LEU A 74 -11.49 14.60 -5.07
CA LEU A 74 -12.25 14.68 -3.81
C LEU A 74 -13.75 14.82 -4.04
N SER A 75 -14.16 15.43 -5.16
CA SER A 75 -15.56 15.59 -5.55
C SER A 75 -16.18 14.30 -6.11
N ASP A 76 -15.38 13.40 -6.68
CA ASP A 76 -15.86 12.11 -7.23
C ASP A 76 -15.86 11.00 -6.16
N ARG A 77 -16.77 11.14 -5.19
CA ARG A 77 -16.95 10.17 -4.11
C ARG A 77 -17.30 8.78 -4.61
N SER A 78 -18.08 8.67 -5.68
CA SER A 78 -18.52 7.38 -6.21
C SER A 78 -17.35 6.57 -6.75
N TYR A 79 -16.48 7.19 -7.54
CA TYR A 79 -15.28 6.55 -8.06
C TYR A 79 -14.32 6.15 -6.92
N PHE A 80 -14.10 7.05 -5.98
CA PHE A 80 -13.27 6.77 -4.80
C PHE A 80 -13.75 5.56 -4.02
N GLU A 81 -15.04 5.51 -3.63
CA GLU A 81 -15.59 4.39 -2.85
C GLU A 81 -15.54 3.06 -3.62
N THR A 82 -15.82 3.10 -4.93
CA THR A 82 -15.75 1.93 -5.80
C THR A 82 -14.32 1.37 -5.85
N THR A 83 -13.34 2.23 -6.13
CA THR A 83 -11.93 1.83 -6.24
C THR A 83 -11.37 1.33 -4.91
N LYS A 84 -11.64 2.04 -3.82
CA LYS A 84 -11.24 1.66 -2.47
C LYS A 84 -11.79 0.28 -2.09
N THR A 85 -13.09 0.08 -2.29
CA THR A 85 -13.76 -1.20 -1.96
C THR A 85 -13.18 -2.35 -2.77
N GLN A 86 -12.90 -2.14 -4.05
CA GLN A 86 -12.28 -3.14 -4.91
C GLN A 86 -10.87 -3.52 -4.42
N ILE A 87 -10.05 -2.55 -4.04
CA ILE A 87 -8.70 -2.80 -3.51
C ILE A 87 -8.77 -3.61 -2.21
N ILE A 88 -9.65 -3.21 -1.27
CA ILE A 88 -9.82 -3.94 -0.01
C ILE A 88 -10.26 -5.38 -0.27
N LYS A 89 -11.23 -5.60 -1.15
CA LYS A 89 -11.73 -6.92 -1.52
C LYS A 89 -10.61 -7.79 -2.10
N LEU A 90 -9.92 -7.30 -3.12
CA LEU A 90 -8.81 -8.03 -3.76
C LEU A 90 -7.66 -8.32 -2.79
N ARG A 91 -7.36 -7.41 -1.86
CA ARG A 91 -6.37 -7.63 -0.82
C ARG A 91 -6.74 -8.84 0.06
N GLU A 92 -7.98 -8.92 0.52
CA GLU A 92 -8.42 -10.02 1.36
C GLU A 92 -8.49 -11.35 0.60
N GLU A 93 -8.95 -11.33 -0.66
CA GLU A 93 -8.94 -12.51 -1.53
C GLU A 93 -7.50 -13.04 -1.71
N LEU A 94 -6.57 -12.16 -2.03
CA LEU A 94 -5.16 -12.53 -2.20
C LEU A 94 -4.54 -13.07 -0.89
N ARG A 95 -4.87 -12.44 0.25
CA ARG A 95 -4.40 -12.90 1.56
C ARG A 95 -4.87 -14.33 1.84
N ILE A 96 -6.13 -14.64 1.55
CA ILE A 96 -6.70 -15.99 1.72
C ILE A 96 -5.98 -17.00 0.80
N GLU A 97 -5.74 -16.64 -0.45
CA GLU A 97 -4.99 -17.50 -1.38
C GLU A 97 -3.56 -17.78 -0.88
N PHE A 98 -2.88 -16.77 -0.35
CA PHE A 98 -1.54 -16.94 0.23
C PHE A 98 -1.56 -17.82 1.49
N ASP A 99 -2.57 -17.67 2.35
CA ASP A 99 -2.76 -18.54 3.52
C ASP A 99 -2.96 -20.01 3.09
N HIS A 100 -3.75 -20.27 2.04
CA HIS A 100 -3.93 -21.63 1.48
C HIS A 100 -2.64 -22.20 0.89
N MET A 101 -1.73 -21.36 0.42
CA MET A 101 -0.41 -21.76 -0.05
C MET A 101 0.62 -21.96 1.08
N GLY A 102 0.20 -21.78 2.34
CA GLY A 102 1.08 -21.88 3.51
C GLY A 102 2.02 -20.68 3.69
N TRP A 103 1.72 -19.53 3.06
CA TRP A 103 2.50 -18.31 3.22
C TRP A 103 2.12 -17.57 4.49
N ARG A 104 3.09 -16.94 5.12
CA ARG A 104 2.84 -16.06 6.27
C ARG A 104 2.61 -14.64 5.81
N THR A 105 1.37 -14.16 5.88
CA THR A 105 1.00 -12.79 5.50
C THR A 105 0.70 -11.95 6.74
N ILE A 106 1.35 -10.79 6.85
CA ILE A 106 1.09 -9.82 7.92
C ILE A 106 -0.25 -9.14 7.68
N PRO A 107 -1.13 -9.00 8.69
CA PRO A 107 -2.39 -8.26 8.55
C PRO A 107 -2.15 -6.86 8.00
N SER A 108 -2.94 -6.46 7.00
CA SER A 108 -2.73 -5.19 6.30
C SER A 108 -3.98 -4.31 6.32
N GLY A 109 -3.80 -3.05 6.70
CA GLY A 109 -4.75 -1.96 6.48
C GLY A 109 -4.33 -1.01 5.35
N ALA A 110 -3.47 -1.47 4.42
CA ALA A 110 -2.95 -0.69 3.30
C ALA A 110 -3.43 -1.25 1.95
N ASN A 111 -2.94 -0.67 0.85
CA ASN A 111 -3.17 -1.19 -0.50
C ASN A 111 -2.10 -2.20 -0.96
N PHE A 112 -1.49 -2.91 -0.03
CA PHE A 112 -0.50 -3.95 -0.30
C PHE A 112 -0.57 -5.05 0.76
N LEU A 113 -0.02 -6.21 0.44
CA LEU A 113 0.30 -7.29 1.37
C LEU A 113 1.81 -7.34 1.61
N PHE A 114 2.19 -7.66 2.84
CA PHE A 114 3.56 -7.96 3.20
C PHE A 114 3.60 -9.43 3.61
N THR A 115 4.19 -10.27 2.76
CA THR A 115 4.04 -11.72 2.84
C THR A 115 5.37 -12.43 2.69
N GLN A 116 5.54 -13.49 3.48
CA GLN A 116 6.65 -14.42 3.41
C GLN A 116 6.23 -15.61 2.54
N PRO A 117 6.80 -15.78 1.34
CA PRO A 117 6.48 -16.89 0.47
C PRO A 117 6.98 -18.20 1.07
N SER A 118 6.26 -19.28 0.76
CA SER A 118 6.67 -20.66 1.06
C SER A 118 6.54 -21.51 -0.19
N ARG A 119 7.52 -22.39 -0.44
CA ARG A 119 7.51 -23.38 -1.51
C ARG A 119 7.93 -24.74 -0.99
N GLN A 120 7.04 -25.74 -1.09
CA GLN A 120 7.29 -27.10 -0.60
C GLN A 120 7.66 -27.16 0.88
N GLY A 121 7.13 -26.25 1.70
CA GLY A 121 7.40 -26.14 3.14
C GLY A 121 8.63 -25.30 3.49
N ASP A 122 9.45 -24.91 2.52
CA ASP A 122 10.58 -24.01 2.75
C ASP A 122 10.13 -22.55 2.65
N SER A 123 10.64 -21.75 3.57
CA SER A 123 10.44 -20.29 3.60
C SER A 123 11.72 -19.63 4.12
N GLY A 124 11.89 -18.36 3.86
CA GLY A 124 13.07 -17.60 4.31
C GLY A 124 13.63 -16.69 3.23
N PRO A 125 14.82 -16.11 3.46
CA PRO A 125 15.44 -15.15 2.54
C PRO A 125 15.66 -15.72 1.13
N ASP A 126 16.18 -16.95 1.03
CA ASP A 126 16.45 -17.60 -0.28
C ASP A 126 15.15 -17.85 -1.06
N THR A 127 14.08 -18.28 -0.38
CA THR A 127 12.77 -18.50 -1.00
C THR A 127 12.14 -17.18 -1.47
N ALA A 128 12.30 -16.11 -0.70
CA ALA A 128 11.82 -14.79 -1.06
C ALA A 128 12.61 -14.21 -2.25
N ALA A 129 13.94 -14.37 -2.25
CA ALA A 129 14.81 -13.95 -3.34
C ALA A 129 14.47 -14.70 -4.64
N ASP A 130 14.34 -16.02 -4.59
CA ASP A 130 14.01 -16.87 -5.75
C ASP A 130 12.65 -16.48 -6.37
N LEU A 131 11.61 -16.24 -5.56
CA LEU A 131 10.33 -15.76 -6.07
C LEU A 131 10.46 -14.35 -6.65
N TYR A 132 11.20 -13.46 -6.00
CA TYR A 132 11.42 -12.11 -6.49
C TYR A 132 12.06 -12.11 -7.88
N GLU A 133 13.14 -12.87 -8.07
CA GLU A 133 13.84 -13.01 -9.35
C GLU A 133 12.93 -13.67 -10.40
N PHE A 134 12.21 -14.72 -10.02
CA PHE A 134 11.26 -15.39 -10.91
C PHE A 134 10.18 -14.45 -11.46
N LEU A 135 9.62 -13.58 -10.60
CA LEU A 135 8.63 -12.58 -10.99
C LEU A 135 9.26 -11.47 -11.84
N PHE A 136 10.45 -11.01 -11.45
CA PHE A 136 11.18 -9.96 -12.15
C PHE A 136 11.51 -10.36 -13.59
N ASP A 137 11.98 -11.59 -13.82
CA ASP A 137 12.25 -12.16 -15.14
C ASP A 137 10.99 -12.22 -16.05
N ARG A 138 9.80 -12.10 -15.45
CA ARG A 138 8.48 -12.11 -16.12
C ARG A 138 7.80 -10.74 -16.12
N GLU A 139 8.60 -9.69 -15.91
CA GLU A 139 8.15 -8.30 -15.90
C GLU A 139 7.08 -7.99 -14.82
N ILE A 140 7.03 -8.79 -13.75
CA ILE A 140 6.17 -8.55 -12.59
C ILE A 140 7.00 -7.96 -11.46
N LEU A 141 6.77 -6.67 -11.20
CA LEU A 141 7.53 -5.93 -10.21
C LEU A 141 6.83 -5.96 -8.85
N VAL A 142 7.44 -6.63 -7.89
CA VAL A 142 7.11 -6.56 -6.47
C VAL A 142 8.22 -5.85 -5.70
N ARG A 143 8.01 -5.49 -4.45
CA ARG A 143 9.06 -4.86 -3.65
C ARG A 143 9.71 -5.88 -2.72
N TYR A 144 11.04 -5.94 -2.73
CA TYR A 144 11.87 -6.77 -1.87
C TYR A 144 12.88 -5.92 -1.09
N PHE A 145 13.20 -6.33 0.15
CA PHE A 145 14.07 -5.58 1.06
C PHE A 145 15.13 -6.51 1.69
N PRO A 146 16.08 -7.03 0.88
CA PRO A 146 17.05 -8.04 1.32
C PRO A 146 18.09 -7.55 2.32
N GLN A 147 18.27 -6.22 2.47
CA GLN A 147 19.31 -5.66 3.35
C GLN A 147 18.90 -5.59 4.83
N ASN A 148 17.70 -5.98 5.19
CA ASN A 148 17.20 -5.92 6.55
C ASN A 148 16.71 -7.30 7.01
N GLN A 149 17.32 -7.85 8.05
CA GLN A 149 17.02 -9.16 8.62
C GLN A 149 15.54 -9.35 9.00
N LEU A 150 14.82 -8.28 9.34
CA LEU A 150 13.39 -8.37 9.66
C LEU A 150 12.50 -8.49 8.42
N THR A 151 13.01 -8.17 7.24
CA THR A 151 12.23 -8.10 6.00
C THR A 151 12.77 -8.95 4.85
N GLU A 152 13.98 -9.48 4.97
CA GLU A 152 14.67 -10.25 3.93
C GLU A 152 13.92 -11.52 3.48
N SER A 153 13.02 -12.02 4.32
CA SER A 153 12.17 -13.18 3.99
C SER A 153 10.81 -12.79 3.41
N TYR A 154 10.54 -11.49 3.20
CA TYR A 154 9.22 -10.98 2.82
C TYR A 154 9.25 -10.23 1.49
N LEU A 155 8.14 -10.32 0.77
CA LEU A 155 7.83 -9.47 -0.38
C LEU A 155 6.67 -8.54 -0.05
N ARG A 156 6.73 -7.31 -0.53
CA ARG A 156 5.59 -6.39 -0.52
C ARG A 156 4.91 -6.39 -1.89
N ILE A 157 3.68 -6.86 -1.92
CA ILE A 157 2.86 -7.01 -3.12
C ILE A 157 1.77 -5.94 -3.08
N SER A 158 1.84 -4.95 -3.95
CA SER A 158 0.80 -3.93 -4.09
C SER A 158 -0.42 -4.50 -4.80
N ILE A 159 -1.60 -4.12 -4.34
CA ILE A 159 -2.86 -4.55 -4.96
C ILE A 159 -3.10 -3.70 -6.21
N GLY A 160 -3.09 -4.35 -7.36
CA GLY A 160 -3.37 -3.78 -8.67
C GLY A 160 -4.81 -4.05 -9.13
N LYS A 161 -5.04 -3.96 -10.44
CA LYS A 161 -6.33 -4.31 -11.06
C LYS A 161 -6.57 -5.82 -11.00
N PRO A 162 -7.84 -6.28 -11.08
CA PRO A 162 -8.14 -7.73 -11.05
C PRO A 162 -7.33 -8.55 -12.06
N ALA A 163 -7.17 -8.05 -13.29
CA ALA A 163 -6.39 -8.73 -14.32
C ALA A 163 -4.89 -8.85 -13.95
N GLU A 164 -4.31 -7.81 -13.36
CA GLU A 164 -2.91 -7.81 -12.90
C GLU A 164 -2.72 -8.81 -11.75
N MET A 165 -3.67 -8.85 -10.82
CA MET A 165 -3.64 -9.83 -9.72
C MET A 165 -3.83 -11.27 -10.22
N GLY A 166 -4.64 -11.48 -11.25
CA GLY A 166 -4.77 -12.77 -11.92
C GLY A 166 -3.45 -13.25 -12.53
N ILE A 167 -2.78 -12.39 -13.29
CA ILE A 167 -1.46 -12.68 -13.88
C ILE A 167 -0.43 -13.00 -12.79
N LEU A 168 -0.38 -12.20 -11.72
CA LEU A 168 0.50 -12.45 -10.58
C LEU A 168 0.27 -13.83 -9.97
N MET A 169 -0.99 -14.19 -9.72
CA MET A 169 -1.35 -15.48 -9.12
C MET A 169 -1.01 -16.66 -10.01
N ASP A 170 -1.22 -16.54 -11.33
CA ASP A 170 -0.83 -17.58 -12.29
C ASP A 170 0.69 -17.82 -12.27
N ARG A 171 1.48 -16.75 -12.21
CA ARG A 171 2.95 -16.86 -12.11
C ARG A 171 3.41 -17.42 -10.77
N ILE A 172 2.77 -17.04 -9.68
CA ILE A 172 3.07 -17.64 -8.36
C ILE A 172 2.78 -19.15 -8.36
N LYS A 173 1.66 -19.59 -8.92
CA LYS A 173 1.32 -21.01 -9.06
C LYS A 173 2.32 -21.76 -9.93
N GLU A 174 2.74 -21.17 -11.06
CA GLU A 174 3.80 -21.69 -11.92
C GLU A 174 5.10 -21.88 -11.11
N TRP A 175 5.53 -20.86 -10.36
CA TRP A 175 6.72 -20.92 -9.53
C TRP A 175 6.65 -22.03 -8.47
N GLN A 176 5.51 -22.23 -7.85
CA GLN A 176 5.34 -23.28 -6.84
C GLN A 176 5.51 -24.70 -7.40
N THR A 177 5.20 -24.92 -8.68
CA THR A 177 5.28 -26.24 -9.34
C THR A 177 6.65 -26.53 -9.96
N GLN A 178 7.50 -25.51 -10.13
CA GLN A 178 8.85 -25.72 -10.68
C GLN A 178 9.78 -26.39 -9.67
N GLU A 179 10.73 -27.17 -10.19
CA GLU A 179 11.86 -27.64 -9.38
C GLU A 179 12.71 -26.43 -8.93
N LYS A 180 13.28 -26.51 -7.71
CA LYS A 180 14.13 -25.43 -7.19
C LYS A 180 15.31 -25.23 -8.15
N ARG A 181 15.57 -24.00 -8.53
CA ARG A 181 16.85 -23.64 -9.18
C ARG A 181 17.99 -24.02 -8.23
N LYS A 182 18.91 -24.88 -8.69
CA LYS A 182 20.11 -25.30 -7.94
C LYS A 182 21.11 -24.16 -7.86
#